data_db54224ad73f027363b25e831e18e898
#
_entry.id   db54224ad73f027363b25e831e18e898
#
_cell.length_a   1.000
_cell.length_b   1.000
_cell.length_c   1.000
_cell.angle_alpha   90.00
_cell.angle_beta   90.00
_cell.angle_gamma   90.00
#
_symmetry.space_group_name_H-M   'P 1'
#
loop_
_entity.id
_entity.type
_entity.pdbx_description
1 polymer ?
#
loop_
_entity_poly.entity_id
_entity_poly.type
_entity_poly.pdbx_seq_one_letter_code
_entity_poly.pdbx_strand_id
1 'polypeptide(L)'
;MDSTFAILGLTAHAYGLCASAAALVLLGGMAILARRRRMPAGLTGLFGLLGIPLGIVCARALYCVFHLSDFWETYENPWLMLRFFDGGLAMPGLLAGLALAAVISARLVKARPAAVLDLMCIPLGLSIALLRLGEQFTDLGVGKAVKEGALTAAMPWLFLQSRMGVAVEYRLNVWACEAVAGVLIFIATLAASRWLSRRECSRQGDTALLFMALLGASQILLESLRDDGHMLVIFLRVGQLAAALMTVITCAVLSVRYARLGGGRVRLWLDWAVMLLCVAGIVLLEFSLDGRLSWGEPSMGRDYALMAVLCTAMFAAPASLLRRVCGGSCARRVSGRARV
;
A
#
# COMPACT_ATOMS: atom_id res chain seq x y z
N MET A 1 -23.03 1.05 -10.26
CA MET A 1 -23.14 0.86 -11.73
C MET A 1 -22.45 -0.44 -12.09
N ASP A 2 -23.20 -1.53 -12.27
CA ASP A 2 -22.63 -2.81 -12.70
C ASP A 2 -22.29 -2.74 -14.19
N SER A 3 -21.07 -2.29 -14.49
CA SER A 3 -20.57 -2.31 -15.86
C SER A 3 -20.11 -3.72 -16.21
N THR A 4 -21.09 -4.51 -16.68
CA THR A 4 -20.86 -5.83 -17.22
C THR A 4 -20.71 -5.73 -18.73
N PHE A 5 -19.69 -6.39 -19.27
CA PHE A 5 -19.47 -6.53 -20.71
C PHE A 5 -19.69 -7.99 -21.12
N ALA A 6 -20.36 -8.21 -22.24
CA ALA A 6 -20.44 -9.54 -22.84
C ALA A 6 -19.24 -9.74 -23.78
N ILE A 7 -18.32 -10.62 -23.41
CA ILE A 7 -17.18 -11.02 -24.24
C ILE A 7 -17.37 -12.51 -24.57
N LEU A 8 -17.52 -12.84 -25.85
CA LEU A 8 -17.68 -14.24 -26.32
C LEU A 8 -18.83 -15.00 -25.62
N GLY A 9 -19.93 -14.30 -25.25
CA GLY A 9 -21.07 -14.91 -24.55
C GLY A 9 -20.88 -15.07 -23.02
N LEU A 10 -19.76 -14.64 -22.46
CA LEU A 10 -19.50 -14.60 -21.03
C LEU A 10 -19.68 -13.16 -20.51
N THR A 11 -20.41 -13.01 -19.41
CA THR A 11 -20.53 -11.73 -18.70
C THR A 11 -19.27 -11.48 -17.87
N ALA A 12 -18.47 -10.49 -18.25
CA ALA A 12 -17.30 -10.07 -17.51
C ALA A 12 -17.58 -8.75 -16.77
N HIS A 13 -17.24 -8.69 -15.51
CA HIS A 13 -17.27 -7.45 -14.73
C HIS A 13 -16.03 -6.60 -15.03
N ALA A 14 -16.20 -5.30 -15.27
CA ALA A 14 -15.10 -4.39 -15.59
C ALA A 14 -14.00 -4.37 -14.50
N TYR A 15 -14.40 -4.41 -13.23
CA TYR A 15 -13.45 -4.55 -12.12
C TYR A 15 -12.60 -5.83 -12.25
N GLY A 16 -13.22 -6.97 -12.62
CA GLY A 16 -12.50 -8.23 -12.81
C GLY A 16 -11.46 -8.17 -13.93
N LEU A 17 -11.73 -7.42 -15.01
CA LEU A 17 -10.74 -7.18 -16.08
C LEU A 17 -9.54 -6.38 -15.57
N CYS A 18 -9.79 -5.32 -14.80
CA CYS A 18 -8.71 -4.53 -14.17
C CYS A 18 -7.89 -5.39 -13.19
N ALA A 19 -8.54 -6.23 -12.39
CA ALA A 19 -7.89 -7.15 -11.47
C ALA A 19 -7.03 -8.20 -12.21
N SER A 20 -7.55 -8.73 -13.32
CA SER A 20 -6.80 -9.66 -14.18
C SER A 20 -5.58 -8.98 -14.82
N ALA A 21 -5.74 -7.76 -15.33
CA ALA A 21 -4.64 -6.96 -15.85
C ALA A 21 -3.58 -6.66 -14.78
N ALA A 22 -4.01 -6.33 -13.56
CA ALA A 22 -3.11 -6.12 -12.42
C ALA A 22 -2.29 -7.38 -12.09
N ALA A 23 -2.93 -8.56 -12.09
CA ALA A 23 -2.24 -9.84 -11.89
C ALA A 23 -1.22 -10.13 -13.01
N LEU A 24 -1.60 -9.89 -14.27
CA LEU A 24 -0.70 -10.06 -15.41
C LEU A 24 0.50 -9.12 -15.35
N VAL A 25 0.30 -7.86 -14.97
CA VAL A 25 1.39 -6.87 -14.77
C VAL A 25 2.32 -7.32 -13.64
N LEU A 26 1.77 -7.80 -12.53
CA LEU A 26 2.57 -8.31 -11.41
C LEU A 26 3.44 -9.50 -11.86
N LEU A 27 2.82 -10.51 -12.45
CA LEU A 27 3.51 -11.75 -12.86
C LEU A 27 4.47 -11.49 -14.02
N GLY A 28 4.06 -10.73 -15.02
CA GLY A 28 4.91 -10.36 -16.17
C GLY A 28 6.11 -9.52 -15.75
N GLY A 29 5.88 -8.52 -14.89
CA GLY A 29 6.94 -7.69 -14.31
C GLY A 29 7.92 -8.50 -13.47
N MET A 30 7.42 -9.39 -12.61
CA MET A 30 8.27 -10.34 -11.87
C MET A 30 9.05 -11.26 -12.79
N ALA A 31 8.44 -11.81 -13.86
CA ALA A 31 9.10 -12.70 -14.81
C ALA A 31 10.26 -11.98 -15.53
N ILE A 32 10.03 -10.75 -15.99
CA ILE A 32 11.06 -9.94 -16.64
C ILE A 32 12.22 -9.67 -15.68
N LEU A 33 11.94 -9.27 -14.45
CA LEU A 33 12.95 -8.96 -13.44
C LEU A 33 13.68 -10.22 -12.96
N ALA A 34 12.98 -11.35 -12.80
CA ALA A 34 13.57 -12.65 -12.41
C ALA A 34 14.57 -13.11 -13.46
N ARG A 35 14.23 -13.03 -14.77
CA ARG A 35 15.14 -13.34 -15.87
C ARG A 35 16.37 -12.44 -15.85
N ARG A 36 16.18 -11.10 -15.70
CA ARG A 36 17.29 -10.14 -15.64
C ARG A 36 18.23 -10.37 -14.46
N ARG A 37 17.69 -10.80 -13.31
CA ARG A 37 18.46 -11.06 -12.08
C ARG A 37 18.94 -12.52 -11.97
N ARG A 38 18.75 -13.32 -13.01
CA ARG A 38 19.13 -14.75 -13.07
C ARG A 38 18.60 -15.54 -11.88
N MET A 39 17.34 -15.33 -11.54
CA MET A 39 16.66 -16.08 -10.47
C MET A 39 16.34 -17.50 -10.95
N PRO A 40 16.14 -18.46 -10.02
CA PRO A 40 15.82 -19.85 -10.38
C PRO A 40 14.61 -19.95 -11.32
N ALA A 41 14.67 -20.87 -12.28
CA ALA A 41 13.56 -21.16 -13.18
C ALA A 41 12.33 -21.63 -12.38
N GLY A 42 11.13 -21.29 -12.87
CA GLY A 42 9.88 -21.67 -12.21
C GLY A 42 9.44 -20.76 -11.05
N LEU A 43 10.31 -19.86 -10.54
CA LEU A 43 9.95 -18.96 -9.43
C LEU A 43 8.65 -18.19 -9.68
N THR A 44 8.54 -17.55 -10.84
CA THR A 44 7.37 -16.70 -11.16
C THR A 44 6.11 -17.54 -11.35
N GLY A 45 6.21 -18.70 -11.97
CA GLY A 45 5.07 -19.63 -12.12
C GLY A 45 4.58 -20.13 -10.76
N LEU A 46 5.51 -20.53 -9.89
CA LEU A 46 5.18 -20.98 -8.53
C LEU A 46 4.58 -19.82 -7.70
N PHE A 47 5.15 -18.61 -7.83
CA PHE A 47 4.58 -17.44 -7.19
C PHE A 47 3.16 -17.14 -7.71
N GLY A 48 2.90 -17.25 -9.00
CA GLY A 48 1.56 -17.07 -9.56
C GLY A 48 0.56 -18.10 -9.04
N LEU A 49 0.98 -19.37 -8.98
CA LEU A 49 0.17 -20.47 -8.47
C LEU A 49 -0.20 -20.31 -7.00
N LEU A 50 0.69 -19.80 -6.18
CA LEU A 50 0.47 -19.57 -4.75
C LEU A 50 -0.08 -18.17 -4.46
N GLY A 51 0.38 -17.14 -5.17
CA GLY A 51 0.08 -15.74 -4.90
C GLY A 51 -1.38 -15.37 -5.13
N ILE A 52 -1.97 -15.87 -6.22
CA ILE A 52 -3.38 -15.60 -6.51
C ILE A 52 -4.28 -16.20 -5.43
N PRO A 53 -4.23 -17.52 -5.10
CA PRO A 53 -5.07 -18.09 -4.06
C PRO A 53 -4.79 -17.51 -2.68
N LEU A 54 -3.52 -17.43 -2.25
CA LEU A 54 -3.18 -16.90 -0.93
C LEU A 54 -3.54 -15.42 -0.81
N GLY A 55 -3.37 -14.64 -1.88
CA GLY A 55 -3.79 -13.24 -1.90
C GLY A 55 -5.28 -13.10 -1.67
N ILE A 56 -6.11 -13.84 -2.39
CA ILE A 56 -7.58 -13.81 -2.26
C ILE A 56 -8.00 -14.32 -0.88
N VAL A 57 -7.47 -15.47 -0.44
CA VAL A 57 -7.82 -16.07 0.87
C VAL A 57 -7.46 -15.12 2.01
N CYS A 58 -6.25 -14.55 2.02
CA CYS A 58 -5.85 -13.60 3.06
C CYS A 58 -6.65 -12.30 3.00
N ALA A 59 -6.98 -11.80 1.80
CA ALA A 59 -7.83 -10.63 1.64
C ALA A 59 -9.23 -10.85 2.21
N ARG A 60 -9.83 -12.01 1.92
CA ARG A 60 -11.15 -12.39 2.44
C ARG A 60 -11.11 -12.64 3.94
N ALA A 61 -10.11 -13.38 4.42
CA ALA A 61 -9.95 -13.67 5.85
C ALA A 61 -9.85 -12.38 6.68
N LEU A 62 -9.04 -11.42 6.22
CA LEU A 62 -8.94 -10.13 6.91
C LEU A 62 -10.27 -9.37 6.90
N TYR A 63 -10.97 -9.34 5.77
CA TYR A 63 -12.31 -8.73 5.70
C TYR A 63 -13.27 -9.38 6.69
N CYS A 64 -13.35 -10.71 6.68
CA CYS A 64 -14.25 -11.46 7.58
C CYS A 64 -13.95 -11.22 9.07
N VAL A 65 -12.66 -11.09 9.45
CA VAL A 65 -12.27 -10.79 10.84
C VAL A 65 -12.85 -9.46 11.32
N PHE A 66 -12.86 -8.45 10.47
CA PHE A 66 -13.38 -7.12 10.83
C PHE A 66 -14.90 -6.96 10.67
N HIS A 67 -15.57 -7.91 9.99
CA HIS A 67 -17.02 -7.93 9.80
C HIS A 67 -17.64 -9.18 10.44
N LEU A 68 -17.00 -9.71 11.47
CA LEU A 68 -17.42 -10.98 12.09
C LEU A 68 -18.84 -10.89 12.63
N SER A 69 -19.19 -9.78 13.29
CA SER A 69 -20.55 -9.51 13.79
C SER A 69 -21.59 -9.53 12.68
N ASP A 70 -21.28 -8.99 11.50
CA ASP A 70 -22.21 -8.92 10.39
C ASP A 70 -22.62 -10.32 9.91
N PHE A 71 -21.67 -11.26 9.87
CA PHE A 71 -21.93 -12.63 9.44
C PHE A 71 -22.74 -13.44 10.47
N TRP A 72 -22.59 -13.14 11.75
CA TRP A 72 -23.29 -13.85 12.82
C TRP A 72 -24.62 -13.20 13.22
N GLU A 73 -24.65 -11.87 13.28
CA GLU A 73 -25.79 -11.13 13.84
C GLU A 73 -26.72 -10.60 12.74
N THR A 74 -26.16 -10.10 11.63
CA THR A 74 -26.95 -9.47 10.56
C THR A 74 -27.39 -10.47 9.49
N TYR A 75 -26.47 -11.31 9.03
CA TYR A 75 -26.77 -12.29 7.96
C TYR A 75 -27.20 -13.65 8.50
N GLU A 76 -27.01 -13.93 9.78
CA GLU A 76 -27.30 -15.20 10.44
C GLU A 76 -26.76 -16.43 9.69
N ASN A 77 -25.75 -16.23 8.84
CA ASN A 77 -25.17 -17.26 7.98
C ASN A 77 -23.65 -17.16 7.87
N PRO A 78 -22.90 -17.84 8.75
CA PRO A 78 -21.43 -17.81 8.73
C PRO A 78 -20.80 -18.36 7.44
N TRP A 79 -21.52 -19.20 6.69
CA TRP A 79 -21.02 -19.77 5.43
C TRP A 79 -20.80 -18.72 4.33
N LEU A 80 -21.42 -17.52 4.44
CA LEU A 80 -21.18 -16.40 3.54
C LEU A 80 -19.72 -15.91 3.59
N MET A 81 -18.96 -16.20 4.66
CA MET A 81 -17.52 -15.94 4.72
C MET A 81 -16.75 -16.64 3.61
N LEU A 82 -17.21 -17.80 3.15
CA LEU A 82 -16.56 -18.57 2.09
C LEU A 82 -16.95 -18.13 0.67
N ARG A 83 -17.90 -17.20 0.54
CA ARG A 83 -18.34 -16.68 -0.77
C ARG A 83 -17.42 -15.55 -1.23
N PHE A 84 -16.35 -15.92 -1.91
CA PHE A 84 -15.34 -14.96 -2.44
C PHE A 84 -15.87 -14.08 -3.57
N PHE A 85 -16.94 -14.50 -4.24
CA PHE A 85 -17.51 -13.80 -5.40
C PHE A 85 -18.40 -12.61 -5.02
N ASP A 86 -18.85 -12.56 -3.77
CA ASP A 86 -19.73 -11.47 -3.29
C ASP A 86 -18.95 -10.19 -2.93
N GLY A 87 -17.65 -10.13 -3.23
CA GLY A 87 -16.77 -9.02 -2.85
C GLY A 87 -16.25 -9.12 -1.41
N GLY A 88 -16.01 -7.99 -0.76
CA GLY A 88 -15.47 -7.96 0.61
C GLY A 88 -14.05 -8.53 0.68
N LEU A 89 -13.14 -7.88 -0.04
CA LEU A 89 -11.71 -8.21 -0.06
C LEU A 89 -10.91 -7.03 0.50
N ALA A 90 -10.07 -7.31 1.50
CA ALA A 90 -9.25 -6.30 2.14
C ALA A 90 -7.87 -6.19 1.47
N MET A 91 -7.52 -5.00 1.01
CA MET A 91 -6.22 -4.73 0.39
C MET A 91 -5.01 -5.12 1.28
N PRO A 92 -4.99 -4.81 2.59
CA PRO A 92 -3.89 -5.25 3.45
C PRO A 92 -3.74 -6.78 3.52
N GLY A 93 -4.87 -7.51 3.50
CA GLY A 93 -4.87 -8.97 3.44
C GLY A 93 -4.29 -9.50 2.13
N LEU A 94 -4.64 -8.89 1.00
CA LEU A 94 -4.05 -9.21 -0.31
C LEU A 94 -2.52 -9.06 -0.28
N LEU A 95 -2.02 -7.94 0.22
CA LEU A 95 -0.58 -7.68 0.32
C LEU A 95 0.14 -8.69 1.22
N ALA A 96 -0.47 -9.05 2.35
CA ALA A 96 0.06 -10.07 3.26
C ALA A 96 0.10 -11.45 2.59
N GLY A 97 -0.95 -11.84 1.88
CA GLY A 97 -1.02 -13.10 1.12
C GLY A 97 0.03 -13.18 0.02
N LEU A 98 0.22 -12.10 -0.74
CA LEU A 98 1.27 -12.00 -1.77
C LEU A 98 2.67 -12.08 -1.16
N ALA A 99 2.91 -11.40 -0.03
CA ALA A 99 4.19 -11.47 0.68
C ALA A 99 4.47 -12.89 1.19
N LEU A 100 3.46 -13.56 1.74
CA LEU A 100 3.54 -14.95 2.18
C LEU A 100 3.85 -15.89 1.01
N ALA A 101 3.15 -15.73 -0.13
CA ALA A 101 3.41 -16.48 -1.35
C ALA A 101 4.84 -16.28 -1.86
N ALA A 102 5.35 -15.05 -1.83
CA ALA A 102 6.72 -14.73 -2.21
C ALA A 102 7.74 -15.45 -1.31
N VAL A 103 7.50 -15.49 0.00
CA VAL A 103 8.37 -16.19 0.96
C VAL A 103 8.33 -17.70 0.74
N ILE A 104 7.15 -18.30 0.57
CA ILE A 104 6.99 -19.74 0.34
C ILE A 104 7.64 -20.13 -0.99
N SER A 105 7.34 -19.40 -2.08
CA SER A 105 7.93 -19.65 -3.39
C SER A 105 9.46 -19.56 -3.36
N ALA A 106 9.99 -18.56 -2.68
CA ALA A 106 11.43 -18.40 -2.49
C ALA A 106 12.06 -19.61 -1.80
N ARG A 107 11.43 -20.11 -0.72
CA ARG A 107 11.90 -21.27 0.02
C ARG A 107 11.90 -22.53 -0.83
N LEU A 108 10.84 -22.77 -1.59
CA LEU A 108 10.68 -23.94 -2.45
C LEU A 108 11.71 -23.98 -3.59
N VAL A 109 12.03 -22.84 -4.19
CA VAL A 109 13.07 -22.77 -5.25
C VAL A 109 14.48 -22.51 -4.66
N LYS A 110 14.66 -22.59 -3.34
CA LYS A 110 15.94 -22.32 -2.63
C LYS A 110 16.53 -20.94 -2.91
N ALA A 111 15.68 -19.96 -3.20
CA ALA A 111 16.07 -18.55 -3.32
C ALA A 111 15.98 -17.84 -1.97
N ARG A 112 16.59 -16.65 -1.88
CA ARG A 112 16.47 -15.82 -0.66
C ARG A 112 15.14 -15.06 -0.66
N PRO A 113 14.28 -15.20 0.37
CA PRO A 113 12.97 -14.54 0.41
C PRO A 113 13.03 -13.03 0.20
N ALA A 114 14.02 -12.34 0.80
CA ALA A 114 14.21 -10.91 0.64
C ALA A 114 14.45 -10.48 -0.82
N ALA A 115 15.15 -11.32 -1.62
CA ALA A 115 15.35 -11.04 -3.04
C ALA A 115 14.06 -11.20 -3.85
N VAL A 116 13.21 -12.15 -3.49
CA VAL A 116 11.92 -12.36 -4.17
C VAL A 116 10.93 -11.25 -3.80
N LEU A 117 10.92 -10.80 -2.54
CA LEU A 117 10.13 -9.63 -2.14
C LEU A 117 10.56 -8.36 -2.90
N ASP A 118 11.87 -8.13 -3.09
CA ASP A 118 12.37 -7.01 -3.92
C ASP A 118 11.88 -7.10 -5.37
N LEU A 119 11.79 -8.32 -5.92
CA LEU A 119 11.27 -8.51 -7.28
C LEU A 119 9.78 -8.24 -7.38
N MET A 120 9.01 -8.69 -6.38
CA MET A 120 7.56 -8.54 -6.33
C MET A 120 7.15 -7.07 -6.15
N CYS A 121 7.81 -6.35 -5.23
CA CYS A 121 7.42 -5.00 -4.86
C CYS A 121 7.55 -3.98 -5.99
N ILE A 122 8.43 -4.22 -6.99
CA ILE A 122 8.61 -3.28 -8.10
C ILE A 122 7.34 -3.23 -8.98
N PRO A 123 6.88 -4.32 -9.61
CA PRO A 123 5.67 -4.28 -10.44
C PRO A 123 4.38 -4.14 -9.61
N LEU A 124 4.42 -4.45 -8.31
CA LEU A 124 3.26 -4.38 -7.43
C LEU A 124 2.66 -2.96 -7.35
N GLY A 125 3.48 -1.92 -7.39
CA GLY A 125 2.99 -0.53 -7.43
C GLY A 125 2.08 -0.26 -8.62
N LEU A 126 2.47 -0.72 -9.82
CA LEU A 126 1.66 -0.59 -11.03
C LEU A 126 0.42 -1.49 -11.00
N SER A 127 0.54 -2.68 -10.40
CA SER A 127 -0.60 -3.58 -10.19
C SER A 127 -1.64 -2.97 -9.25
N ILE A 128 -1.20 -2.32 -8.18
CA ILE A 128 -2.09 -1.55 -7.28
C ILE A 128 -2.79 -0.44 -8.06
N ALA A 129 -2.06 0.32 -8.89
CA ALA A 129 -2.67 1.37 -9.70
C ALA A 129 -3.81 0.83 -10.60
N LEU A 130 -3.63 -0.31 -11.23
CA LEU A 130 -4.66 -0.94 -12.06
C LEU A 130 -5.86 -1.44 -11.24
N LEU A 131 -5.62 -2.00 -10.05
CA LEU A 131 -6.71 -2.39 -9.13
C LEU A 131 -7.53 -1.17 -8.72
N ARG A 132 -6.87 -0.06 -8.37
CA ARG A 132 -7.54 1.18 -7.98
C ARG A 132 -8.31 1.81 -9.15
N LEU A 133 -7.76 1.77 -10.37
CA LEU A 133 -8.51 2.16 -11.57
C LEU A 133 -9.76 1.30 -11.78
N GLY A 134 -9.74 0.04 -11.36
CA GLY A 134 -10.92 -0.82 -11.41
C GLY A 134 -12.04 -0.35 -10.48
N GLU A 135 -11.72 0.30 -9.36
CA GLU A 135 -12.73 0.78 -8.40
C GLU A 135 -13.68 1.82 -9.00
N GLN A 136 -13.34 2.48 -10.10
CA GLN A 136 -14.25 3.36 -10.84
C GLN A 136 -15.53 2.66 -11.31
N PHE A 137 -15.53 1.34 -11.42
CA PHE A 137 -16.67 0.52 -11.84
C PHE A 137 -17.44 -0.06 -10.65
N THR A 138 -17.09 0.35 -9.44
CA THR A 138 -17.72 -0.05 -8.19
C THR A 138 -18.10 1.19 -7.39
N ASP A 139 -18.78 0.99 -6.26
CA ASP A 139 -19.09 2.09 -5.34
C ASP A 139 -17.96 2.37 -4.34
N LEU A 140 -16.80 1.73 -4.54
CA LEU A 140 -15.62 1.90 -3.69
C LEU A 140 -14.72 3.04 -4.17
N GLY A 141 -13.89 3.56 -3.27
CA GLY A 141 -12.92 4.60 -3.60
C GLY A 141 -13.51 5.99 -3.80
N VAL A 142 -14.75 6.20 -3.36
CA VAL A 142 -15.40 7.51 -3.33
C VAL A 142 -14.97 8.26 -2.06
N GLY A 143 -14.59 9.51 -2.23
CA GLY A 143 -14.15 10.37 -1.14
C GLY A 143 -15.23 11.26 -0.58
N LYS A 144 -14.82 12.10 0.39
CA LYS A 144 -15.70 13.05 1.06
C LYS A 144 -16.25 14.09 0.08
N ALA A 145 -17.44 14.60 0.40
CA ALA A 145 -18.09 15.67 -0.33
C ALA A 145 -17.25 16.95 -0.29
N VAL A 146 -17.14 17.61 -1.42
CA VAL A 146 -16.40 18.87 -1.60
C VAL A 146 -17.33 19.91 -2.20
N LYS A 147 -17.24 21.15 -1.73
CA LYS A 147 -18.01 22.26 -2.30
C LYS A 147 -17.49 22.60 -3.69
N GLU A 148 -18.40 23.00 -4.57
CA GLU A 148 -18.04 23.53 -5.88
C GLU A 148 -17.10 24.72 -5.75
N GLY A 149 -16.04 24.75 -6.55
CA GLY A 149 -15.03 25.80 -6.49
C GLY A 149 -14.00 25.66 -7.64
N ALA A 150 -12.98 26.49 -7.59
CA ALA A 150 -11.94 26.54 -8.61
C ALA A 150 -11.27 25.16 -8.85
N LEU A 151 -11.12 24.36 -7.81
CA LEU A 151 -10.47 23.05 -7.90
C LEU A 151 -11.35 22.04 -8.67
N THR A 152 -12.66 22.01 -8.40
CA THR A 152 -13.60 21.13 -9.10
C THR A 152 -13.75 21.51 -10.58
N ALA A 153 -13.64 22.80 -10.89
CA ALA A 153 -13.65 23.30 -12.27
C ALA A 153 -12.34 23.00 -13.01
N ALA A 154 -11.18 23.12 -12.34
CA ALA A 154 -9.87 22.88 -12.94
C ALA A 154 -9.56 21.41 -13.21
N MET A 155 -10.07 20.50 -12.37
CA MET A 155 -9.79 19.05 -12.44
C MET A 155 -11.10 18.22 -12.38
N PRO A 156 -12.00 18.32 -13.36
CA PRO A 156 -13.30 17.65 -13.31
C PRO A 156 -13.20 16.12 -13.24
N TRP A 157 -12.13 15.54 -13.79
CA TRP A 157 -11.87 14.09 -13.74
C TRP A 157 -11.56 13.56 -12.33
N LEU A 158 -11.18 14.46 -11.41
CA LEU A 158 -10.86 14.12 -10.03
C LEU A 158 -12.12 14.09 -9.14
N PHE A 159 -13.26 14.54 -9.65
CA PHE A 159 -14.48 14.64 -8.88
C PHE A 159 -15.65 13.93 -9.58
N LEU A 160 -16.38 13.14 -8.81
CA LEU A 160 -17.64 12.55 -9.22
C LEU A 160 -18.77 13.54 -8.92
N GLN A 161 -19.57 13.88 -9.91
CA GLN A 161 -20.79 14.63 -9.71
C GLN A 161 -21.94 13.68 -9.38
N SER A 162 -22.51 13.82 -8.19
CA SER A 162 -23.72 13.14 -7.80
C SER A 162 -24.87 14.15 -7.70
N ARG A 163 -25.99 13.87 -8.36
CA ARG A 163 -27.20 14.70 -8.23
C ARG A 163 -28.10 14.11 -7.16
N MET A 164 -28.20 14.80 -6.03
CA MET A 164 -29.17 14.53 -4.98
C MET A 164 -30.34 15.54 -5.10
N GLY A 165 -31.37 15.19 -5.89
CA GLY A 165 -32.48 16.08 -6.20
C GLY A 165 -32.05 17.31 -6.99
N VAL A 166 -32.22 18.52 -6.44
CA VAL A 166 -31.81 19.79 -7.06
C VAL A 166 -30.34 20.14 -6.80
N ALA A 167 -29.74 19.56 -5.77
CA ALA A 167 -28.35 19.85 -5.40
C ALA A 167 -27.37 18.96 -6.17
N VAL A 168 -26.28 19.58 -6.64
CA VAL A 168 -25.14 18.89 -7.22
C VAL A 168 -24.09 18.76 -6.14
N GLU A 169 -23.72 17.56 -5.78
CA GLU A 169 -22.67 17.26 -4.84
C GLU A 169 -21.44 16.76 -5.59
N TYR A 170 -20.26 17.32 -5.28
CA TYR A 170 -18.98 16.86 -5.82
C TYR A 170 -18.29 15.97 -4.80
N ARG A 171 -17.89 14.76 -5.20
CA ARG A 171 -17.14 13.84 -4.36
C ARG A 171 -15.79 13.52 -4.98
N LEU A 172 -14.75 13.50 -4.15
CA LEU A 172 -13.39 13.22 -4.62
C LEU A 172 -13.28 11.75 -5.11
N ASN A 173 -12.72 11.54 -6.29
CA ASN A 173 -12.37 10.22 -6.81
C ASN A 173 -11.06 9.74 -6.19
N VAL A 174 -11.11 9.19 -4.98
CA VAL A 174 -9.91 8.74 -4.25
C VAL A 174 -9.21 7.61 -4.98
N TRP A 175 -9.98 6.72 -5.66
CA TRP A 175 -9.41 5.67 -6.51
C TRP A 175 -8.42 6.22 -7.56
N ALA A 176 -8.69 7.40 -8.13
CA ALA A 176 -7.79 8.03 -9.10
C ALA A 176 -6.51 8.53 -8.43
N CYS A 177 -6.61 9.14 -7.24
CA CYS A 177 -5.45 9.54 -6.43
C CYS A 177 -4.59 8.33 -6.07
N GLU A 178 -5.21 7.23 -5.66
CA GLU A 178 -4.53 5.98 -5.31
C GLU A 178 -3.87 5.32 -6.52
N ALA A 179 -4.50 5.38 -7.70
CA ALA A 179 -3.91 4.90 -8.94
C ALA A 179 -2.65 5.71 -9.31
N VAL A 180 -2.72 7.04 -9.23
CA VAL A 180 -1.56 7.92 -9.44
C VAL A 180 -0.45 7.61 -8.43
N ALA A 181 -0.79 7.46 -7.14
CA ALA A 181 0.17 7.08 -6.11
C ALA A 181 0.83 5.73 -6.41
N GLY A 182 0.07 4.73 -6.86
CA GLY A 182 0.59 3.43 -7.28
C GLY A 182 1.61 3.52 -8.42
N VAL A 183 1.34 4.36 -9.43
CA VAL A 183 2.29 4.63 -10.53
C VAL A 183 3.55 5.32 -10.01
N LEU A 184 3.41 6.32 -9.14
CA LEU A 184 4.56 7.02 -8.55
C LEU A 184 5.41 6.09 -7.69
N ILE A 185 4.78 5.21 -6.90
CA ILE A 185 5.47 4.18 -6.12
C ILE A 185 6.22 3.21 -7.04
N PHE A 186 5.60 2.77 -8.13
CA PHE A 186 6.27 1.94 -9.14
C PHE A 186 7.52 2.62 -9.69
N ILE A 187 7.41 3.88 -10.13
CA ILE A 187 8.54 4.64 -10.67
C ILE A 187 9.64 4.81 -9.62
N ALA A 188 9.27 5.19 -8.39
CA ALA A 188 10.21 5.38 -7.30
C ALA A 188 10.94 4.09 -6.90
N THR A 189 10.22 2.97 -6.78
CA THR A 189 10.82 1.68 -6.44
C THR A 189 11.69 1.12 -7.57
N LEU A 190 11.30 1.33 -8.82
CA LEU A 190 12.11 0.94 -9.98
C LEU A 190 13.41 1.77 -10.06
N ALA A 191 13.31 3.08 -9.87
CA ALA A 191 14.47 3.98 -9.85
C ALA A 191 15.41 3.64 -8.67
N ALA A 192 14.86 3.46 -7.48
CA ALA A 192 15.61 3.06 -6.29
C ALA A 192 16.28 1.70 -6.46
N SER A 193 15.58 0.71 -7.02
CA SER A 193 16.14 -0.60 -7.31
C SER A 193 17.35 -0.53 -8.26
N ARG A 194 17.27 0.32 -9.30
CA ARG A 194 18.39 0.55 -10.22
C ARG A 194 19.56 1.26 -9.53
N TRP A 195 19.25 2.26 -8.71
CA TRP A 195 20.26 3.01 -7.94
C TRP A 195 20.94 2.12 -6.90
N LEU A 196 20.17 1.32 -6.15
CA LEU A 196 20.69 0.35 -5.18
C LEU A 196 21.55 -0.72 -5.86
N SER A 197 21.14 -1.24 -7.02
CA SER A 197 21.89 -2.26 -7.77
C SER A 197 23.27 -1.77 -8.23
N ARG A 198 23.45 -0.47 -8.44
CA ARG A 198 24.75 0.14 -8.79
C ARG A 198 25.67 0.30 -7.57
N ARG A 199 25.14 0.17 -6.36
CA ARG A 199 25.91 0.31 -5.12
C ARG A 199 26.26 -1.07 -4.58
N GLU A 200 27.55 -1.35 -4.42
CA GLU A 200 28.06 -2.63 -3.86
C GLU A 200 27.54 -2.94 -2.44
N CYS A 201 26.95 -1.96 -1.79
CA CYS A 201 26.53 -2.00 -0.39
C CYS A 201 25.04 -2.30 -0.19
N SER A 202 24.28 -2.44 -1.28
CA SER A 202 22.86 -2.79 -1.26
C SER A 202 22.66 -4.20 -0.68
N ARG A 203 21.63 -4.34 0.14
CA ARG A 203 21.20 -5.63 0.68
C ARG A 203 19.89 -6.05 0.05
N GLN A 204 19.70 -7.34 -0.08
CA GLN A 204 18.41 -7.89 -0.49
C GLN A 204 17.33 -7.51 0.54
N GLY A 205 16.17 -7.08 0.06
CA GLY A 205 15.07 -6.57 0.87
C GLY A 205 15.02 -5.04 0.98
N ASP A 206 16.03 -4.31 0.51
CA ASP A 206 16.05 -2.85 0.61
C ASP A 206 14.99 -2.18 -0.26
N THR A 207 14.73 -2.73 -1.45
CA THR A 207 13.66 -2.25 -2.36
C THR A 207 12.28 -2.52 -1.77
N ALA A 208 12.07 -3.69 -1.17
CA ALA A 208 10.82 -4.04 -0.51
C ALA A 208 10.54 -3.15 0.70
N LEU A 209 11.56 -2.85 1.51
CA LEU A 209 11.42 -1.93 2.65
C LEU A 209 11.07 -0.51 2.18
N LEU A 210 11.69 -0.03 1.11
CA LEU A 210 11.35 1.27 0.54
C LEU A 210 9.92 1.30 0.01
N PHE A 211 9.49 0.24 -0.71
CA PHE A 211 8.11 0.09 -1.18
C PHE A 211 7.12 0.15 -0.01
N MET A 212 7.37 -0.61 1.06
CA MET A 212 6.51 -0.61 2.25
C MET A 212 6.42 0.78 2.90
N ALA A 213 7.53 1.51 2.98
CA ALA A 213 7.53 2.87 3.52
C ALA A 213 6.74 3.86 2.64
N LEU A 214 6.92 3.79 1.32
CA LEU A 214 6.20 4.64 0.36
C LEU A 214 4.71 4.34 0.37
N LEU A 215 4.35 3.06 0.26
CA LEU A 215 2.95 2.63 0.28
C LEU A 215 2.29 2.96 1.62
N GLY A 216 2.96 2.65 2.74
CA GLY A 216 2.44 2.93 4.07
C GLY A 216 2.18 4.42 4.28
N ALA A 217 3.16 5.27 4.01
CA ALA A 217 3.00 6.71 4.20
C ALA A 217 1.91 7.32 3.29
N SER A 218 1.80 6.87 2.02
CA SER A 218 0.78 7.37 1.10
C SER A 218 -0.62 6.88 1.45
N GLN A 219 -0.77 5.61 1.84
CA GLN A 219 -2.09 5.03 2.13
C GLN A 219 -2.72 5.58 3.41
N ILE A 220 -1.93 6.05 4.39
CA ILE A 220 -2.49 6.72 5.57
C ILE A 220 -3.33 7.93 5.16
N LEU A 221 -2.79 8.77 4.27
CA LEU A 221 -3.50 9.96 3.79
C LEU A 221 -4.66 9.60 2.86
N LEU A 222 -4.42 8.69 1.91
CA LEU A 222 -5.42 8.33 0.89
C LEU A 222 -6.63 7.61 1.48
N GLU A 223 -6.42 6.72 2.44
CA GLU A 223 -7.49 6.06 3.16
C GLU A 223 -8.33 7.04 4.02
N SER A 224 -7.71 8.09 4.58
CA SER A 224 -8.43 9.14 5.30
C SER A 224 -9.36 9.97 4.40
N LEU A 225 -9.01 10.10 3.12
CA LEU A 225 -9.84 10.81 2.13
C LEU A 225 -11.07 10.02 1.69
N ARG A 226 -11.12 8.70 1.91
CA ARG A 226 -12.23 7.83 1.50
C ARG A 226 -13.45 8.03 2.40
N ASP A 227 -14.65 7.92 1.81
CA ASP A 227 -15.94 8.03 2.50
C ASP A 227 -16.88 6.88 2.08
N ASP A 228 -16.33 5.72 1.77
CA ASP A 228 -17.09 4.56 1.29
C ASP A 228 -17.52 3.60 2.41
N GLY A 229 -17.27 3.93 3.68
CA GLY A 229 -17.68 3.12 4.84
C GLY A 229 -16.98 1.76 4.96
N HIS A 230 -16.09 1.41 4.03
CA HIS A 230 -15.45 0.10 3.98
C HIS A 230 -14.40 -0.08 5.08
N MET A 231 -14.57 -1.15 5.90
CA MET A 231 -13.62 -1.59 6.94
C MET A 231 -13.23 -0.49 7.95
N LEU A 232 -14.23 0.16 8.55
CA LEU A 232 -14.04 1.10 9.65
C LEU A 232 -13.95 0.35 10.99
N VAL A 233 -12.97 0.74 11.82
CA VAL A 233 -12.85 0.32 13.22
C VAL A 233 -12.95 1.59 14.07
N ILE A 234 -14.11 1.81 14.67
CA ILE A 234 -14.46 3.00 15.46
C ILE A 234 -14.42 4.27 14.57
N PHE A 235 -13.24 4.85 14.33
CA PHE A 235 -13.00 6.04 13.50
C PHE A 235 -11.79 5.89 12.57
N LEU A 236 -11.01 4.82 12.72
CA LEU A 236 -9.86 4.52 11.88
C LEU A 236 -10.20 3.43 10.85
N ARG A 237 -9.67 3.57 9.66
CA ARG A 237 -9.79 2.52 8.65
C ARG A 237 -8.73 1.44 8.86
N VAL A 238 -9.10 0.18 8.64
CA VAL A 238 -8.16 -0.94 8.71
C VAL A 238 -6.97 -0.73 7.75
N GLY A 239 -7.22 -0.12 6.58
CA GLY A 239 -6.20 0.26 5.62
C GLY A 239 -5.16 1.21 6.21
N GLN A 240 -5.58 2.23 6.97
CA GLN A 240 -4.69 3.17 7.66
C GLN A 240 -3.84 2.48 8.73
N LEU A 241 -4.46 1.61 9.55
CA LEU A 241 -3.72 0.86 10.57
C LEU A 241 -2.66 -0.04 9.94
N ALA A 242 -3.00 -0.74 8.87
CA ALA A 242 -2.05 -1.58 8.14
C ALA A 242 -0.93 -0.74 7.49
N ALA A 243 -1.24 0.43 6.96
CA ALA A 243 -0.29 1.36 6.36
C ALA A 243 0.69 1.92 7.41
N ALA A 244 0.18 2.33 8.57
CA ALA A 244 1.01 2.74 9.70
C ALA A 244 1.93 1.60 10.17
N LEU A 245 1.39 0.38 10.30
CA LEU A 245 2.15 -0.81 10.68
C LEU A 245 3.27 -1.12 9.67
N MET A 246 3.02 -1.03 8.37
CA MET A 246 4.05 -1.21 7.33
C MET A 246 5.20 -0.23 7.51
N THR A 247 4.91 1.05 7.79
CA THR A 247 5.93 2.08 7.99
C THR A 247 6.73 1.84 9.28
N VAL A 248 6.04 1.47 10.38
CA VAL A 248 6.67 1.12 11.66
C VAL A 248 7.58 -0.12 11.53
N ILE A 249 7.10 -1.18 10.87
CA ILE A 249 7.90 -2.39 10.63
C ILE A 249 9.15 -2.03 9.81
N THR A 250 9.01 -1.21 8.78
CA THR A 250 10.15 -0.77 7.96
C THR A 250 11.17 -0.03 8.81
N CYS A 251 10.72 0.91 9.64
CA CYS A 251 11.58 1.66 10.56
C CYS A 251 12.28 0.72 11.55
N ALA A 252 11.56 -0.26 12.12
CA ALA A 252 12.12 -1.24 13.06
C ALA A 252 13.21 -2.10 12.42
N VAL A 253 12.95 -2.66 11.24
CA VAL A 253 13.92 -3.48 10.50
C VAL A 253 15.18 -2.68 10.16
N LEU A 254 15.03 -1.45 9.68
CA LEU A 254 16.15 -0.57 9.35
C LEU A 254 16.91 -0.13 10.60
N SER A 255 16.23 0.11 11.72
CA SER A 255 16.84 0.44 13.01
C SER A 255 17.72 -0.70 13.53
N VAL A 256 17.23 -1.94 13.47
CA VAL A 256 18.03 -3.12 13.84
C VAL A 256 19.27 -3.26 12.93
N ARG A 257 19.10 -3.03 11.62
CA ARG A 257 20.24 -3.07 10.68
C ARG A 257 21.25 -1.97 10.95
N TYR A 258 20.79 -0.74 11.26
CA TYR A 258 21.64 0.39 11.59
C TYR A 258 22.40 0.18 12.91
N ALA A 259 21.73 -0.35 13.95
CA ALA A 259 22.35 -0.69 15.22
C ALA A 259 23.46 -1.75 15.06
N ARG A 260 23.19 -2.79 14.25
CA ARG A 260 24.21 -3.83 13.92
C ARG A 260 25.43 -3.27 13.19
N LEU A 261 25.31 -2.12 12.53
CA LEU A 261 26.40 -1.40 11.89
C LEU A 261 27.13 -0.44 12.86
N GLY A 262 26.82 -0.47 14.15
CA GLY A 262 27.41 0.42 15.14
C GLY A 262 26.88 1.86 15.05
N GLY A 263 25.67 2.04 14.53
CA GLY A 263 25.02 3.34 14.43
C GLY A 263 24.72 3.95 15.81
N GLY A 264 24.77 5.29 15.90
CA GLY A 264 24.58 6.02 17.15
C GLY A 264 23.15 5.89 17.69
N ARG A 265 23.03 5.53 18.99
CA ARG A 265 21.73 5.34 19.68
C ARG A 265 20.86 6.60 19.70
N VAL A 266 21.47 7.77 19.95
CA VAL A 266 20.73 9.05 20.00
C VAL A 266 19.97 9.30 18.71
N ARG A 267 20.58 9.01 17.57
CA ARG A 267 19.95 9.21 16.26
C ARG A 267 18.79 8.25 16.01
N LEU A 268 18.88 7.01 16.49
CA LEU A 268 17.77 6.07 16.47
C LEU A 268 16.59 6.57 17.31
N TRP A 269 16.86 7.07 18.50
CA TRP A 269 15.83 7.65 19.36
C TRP A 269 15.13 8.84 18.69
N LEU A 270 15.88 9.71 17.99
CA LEU A 270 15.30 10.83 17.24
C LEU A 270 14.42 10.35 16.09
N ASP A 271 14.86 9.37 15.29
CA ASP A 271 14.07 8.80 14.20
C ASP A 271 12.75 8.19 14.73
N TRP A 272 12.80 7.48 15.87
CA TRP A 272 11.60 6.92 16.53
C TRP A 272 10.73 7.99 17.19
N ALA A 273 11.29 9.01 17.79
CA ALA A 273 10.54 10.13 18.34
C ALA A 273 9.73 10.86 17.24
N VAL A 274 10.37 11.14 16.10
CA VAL A 274 9.69 11.72 14.93
C VAL A 274 8.57 10.81 14.45
N MET A 275 8.83 9.51 14.32
CA MET A 275 7.81 8.53 13.91
C MET A 275 6.60 8.53 14.84
N LEU A 276 6.82 8.47 16.15
CA LEU A 276 5.76 8.44 17.15
C LEU A 276 4.98 9.76 17.19
N LEU A 277 5.66 10.89 17.07
CA LEU A 277 5.01 12.20 17.00
C LEU A 277 4.16 12.34 15.74
N CYS A 278 4.63 11.84 14.59
CA CYS A 278 3.85 11.83 13.36
C CYS A 278 2.60 10.93 13.51
N VAL A 279 2.73 9.74 14.06
CA VAL A 279 1.58 8.83 14.29
C VAL A 279 0.58 9.47 15.25
N ALA A 280 1.03 10.04 16.36
CA ALA A 280 0.16 10.74 17.32
C ALA A 280 -0.54 11.94 16.66
N GLY A 281 0.18 12.74 15.89
CA GLY A 281 -0.38 13.88 15.15
C GLY A 281 -1.43 13.46 14.12
N ILE A 282 -1.19 12.37 13.38
CA ILE A 282 -2.15 11.82 12.41
C ILE A 282 -3.43 11.34 13.14
N VAL A 283 -3.29 10.62 14.25
CA VAL A 283 -4.44 10.19 15.05
C VAL A 283 -5.25 11.40 15.56
N LEU A 284 -4.58 12.45 16.04
CA LEU A 284 -5.26 13.67 16.48
C LEU A 284 -6.00 14.37 15.33
N LEU A 285 -5.41 14.40 14.12
CA LEU A 285 -6.07 14.96 12.95
C LEU A 285 -7.28 14.13 12.51
N GLU A 286 -7.23 12.79 12.62
CA GLU A 286 -8.40 11.94 12.38
C GLU A 286 -9.53 12.24 13.36
N PHE A 287 -9.24 12.44 14.64
CA PHE A 287 -10.24 12.89 15.62
C PHE A 287 -10.84 14.26 15.28
N SER A 288 -10.03 15.18 14.73
CA SER A 288 -10.50 16.48 14.26
C SER A 288 -11.41 16.32 13.03
N LEU A 289 -11.01 15.51 12.06
CA LEU A 289 -11.78 15.23 10.83
C LEU A 289 -13.10 14.49 11.10
N ASP A 290 -13.14 13.67 12.19
CA ASP A 290 -14.35 12.98 12.67
C ASP A 290 -15.25 13.89 13.56
N GLY A 291 -14.87 15.16 13.74
CA GLY A 291 -15.62 16.13 14.51
C GLY A 291 -15.61 15.93 16.02
N ARG A 292 -14.76 15.04 16.55
CA ARG A 292 -14.63 14.75 18.00
C ARG A 292 -13.73 15.74 18.72
N LEU A 293 -12.90 16.45 17.99
CA LEU A 293 -12.01 17.51 18.50
C LEU A 293 -12.22 18.78 17.69
N SER A 294 -12.60 19.85 18.36
CA SER A 294 -12.74 21.18 17.76
C SER A 294 -11.49 22.01 18.04
N TRP A 295 -10.62 22.14 17.06
CA TRP A 295 -9.46 23.05 17.09
C TRP A 295 -9.81 24.36 16.39
N GLY A 296 -10.74 25.13 16.95
CA GLY A 296 -11.27 26.32 16.30
C GLY A 296 -12.21 26.01 15.14
N GLU A 297 -12.25 26.84 14.10
CA GLU A 297 -13.09 26.59 12.92
C GLU A 297 -12.61 25.34 12.16
N PRO A 298 -13.48 24.35 11.92
CA PRO A 298 -13.10 23.12 11.21
C PRO A 298 -12.75 23.46 9.74
N SER A 299 -11.51 23.20 9.36
CA SER A 299 -11.02 23.37 8.00
C SER A 299 -10.45 22.06 7.48
N MET A 300 -11.26 21.32 6.72
CA MET A 300 -10.83 20.07 6.06
C MET A 300 -9.52 20.24 5.29
N GLY A 301 -9.38 21.34 4.55
CA GLY A 301 -8.18 21.60 3.74
C GLY A 301 -6.91 21.73 4.58
N ARG A 302 -7.00 22.44 5.72
CA ARG A 302 -5.89 22.59 6.65
C ARG A 302 -5.49 21.24 7.27
N ASP A 303 -6.47 20.46 7.72
CA ASP A 303 -6.23 19.21 8.44
C ASP A 303 -5.62 18.14 7.48
N TYR A 304 -6.10 18.06 6.24
CA TYR A 304 -5.46 17.21 5.22
C TYR A 304 -4.08 17.70 4.78
N ALA A 305 -3.85 19.00 4.70
CA ALA A 305 -2.51 19.55 4.41
C ALA A 305 -1.52 19.20 5.52
N LEU A 306 -1.93 19.35 6.80
CA LEU A 306 -1.11 18.94 7.95
C LEU A 306 -0.86 17.42 7.94
N MET A 307 -1.86 16.61 7.64
CA MET A 307 -1.71 15.17 7.53
C MET A 307 -0.71 14.79 6.43
N ALA A 308 -0.73 15.45 5.27
CA ALA A 308 0.22 15.22 4.19
C ALA A 308 1.67 15.55 4.63
N VAL A 309 1.86 16.64 5.40
CA VAL A 309 3.16 16.99 5.97
C VAL A 309 3.63 15.92 6.96
N LEU A 310 2.75 15.44 7.86
CA LEU A 310 3.09 14.40 8.82
C LEU A 310 3.41 13.05 8.13
N CYS A 311 2.65 12.66 7.11
CA CYS A 311 2.93 11.45 6.32
C CYS A 311 4.28 11.56 5.60
N THR A 312 4.62 12.74 5.08
CA THR A 312 5.93 12.99 4.43
C THR A 312 7.07 12.92 5.45
N ALA A 313 6.89 13.51 6.63
CA ALA A 313 7.87 13.45 7.72
C ALA A 313 8.02 12.00 8.24
N MET A 314 6.92 11.27 8.35
CA MET A 314 6.93 9.85 8.74
C MET A 314 7.70 8.98 7.75
N PHE A 315 7.57 9.24 6.42
CA PHE A 315 8.37 8.58 5.40
C PHE A 315 9.86 8.94 5.48
N ALA A 316 10.19 10.18 5.85
CA ALA A 316 11.58 10.65 5.91
C ALA A 316 12.44 9.86 6.90
N ALA A 317 11.86 9.34 8.00
CA ALA A 317 12.58 8.54 8.99
C ALA A 317 13.14 7.22 8.40
N PRO A 318 12.33 6.30 7.84
CA PRO A 318 12.86 5.08 7.22
C PRO A 318 13.73 5.37 5.99
N ALA A 319 13.45 6.41 5.20
CA ALA A 319 14.27 6.79 4.06
C ALA A 319 15.68 7.24 4.50
N SER A 320 15.79 8.02 5.59
CA SER A 320 17.06 8.44 6.18
C SER A 320 17.85 7.25 6.74
N LEU A 321 17.16 6.35 7.44
CA LEU A 321 17.77 5.12 7.96
C LEU A 321 18.30 4.22 6.84
N LEU A 322 17.53 4.05 5.75
CA LEU A 322 17.97 3.27 4.59
C LEU A 322 19.26 3.84 3.99
N ARG A 323 19.33 5.16 3.80
CA ARG A 323 20.54 5.83 3.30
C ARG A 323 21.75 5.59 4.21
N ARG A 324 21.56 5.67 5.53
CA ARG A 324 22.62 5.42 6.54
C ARG A 324 23.07 3.97 6.55
N VAL A 325 22.15 3.02 6.47
CA VAL A 325 22.46 1.58 6.40
C VAL A 325 23.26 1.26 5.16
N CYS A 326 22.89 1.82 4.01
CA CYS A 326 23.65 1.68 2.77
C CYS A 326 25.06 2.29 2.88
N GLY A 327 25.18 3.52 3.43
CA GLY A 327 26.47 4.19 3.61
C GLY A 327 27.40 3.46 4.60
N GLY A 328 26.89 3.04 5.74
CA GLY A 328 27.66 2.31 6.76
C GLY A 328 28.10 0.91 6.30
N SER A 329 27.30 0.24 5.48
CA SER A 329 27.67 -1.04 4.87
C SER A 329 28.83 -0.87 3.88
N CYS A 330 28.88 0.25 3.15
CA CYS A 330 29.96 0.60 2.23
C CYS A 330 31.29 0.84 2.96
N ALA A 331 31.27 1.64 4.00
CA ALA A 331 32.46 1.96 4.79
C ALA A 331 33.13 0.70 5.39
N ARG A 332 32.33 -0.25 5.92
CA ARG A 332 32.86 -1.52 6.46
C ARG A 332 33.48 -2.43 5.41
N ARG A 333 32.91 -2.49 4.18
CA ARG A 333 33.50 -3.29 3.10
C ARG A 333 34.84 -2.72 2.64
N VAL A 334 34.96 -1.40 2.54
CA VAL A 334 36.19 -0.73 2.17
C VAL A 334 37.27 -0.97 3.24
N SER A 335 36.93 -0.80 4.52
CA SER A 335 37.88 -1.06 5.61
C SER A 335 38.30 -2.52 5.76
N GLY A 336 37.42 -3.48 5.43
CA GLY A 336 37.73 -4.91 5.41
C GLY A 336 38.65 -5.31 4.25
N ARG A 337 38.52 -4.66 3.07
CA ARG A 337 39.45 -4.88 1.94
C ARG A 337 40.83 -4.25 2.15
N ALA A 338 40.94 -3.25 2.97
CA ALA A 338 42.22 -2.60 3.29
C ALA A 338 43.05 -3.35 4.37
N ARG A 339 42.47 -4.40 4.97
CA ARG A 339 43.15 -5.24 6.00
C ARG A 339 43.54 -6.64 5.51
N VAL A 340 43.31 -6.98 4.26
CA VAL A 340 43.72 -8.18 3.56
C VAL A 340 44.78 -7.79 2.52
#